data_762b7d66538becd52326f3e6e562cf91
#
_entry.id   762b7d66538becd52326f3e6e562cf91
#
_cell.length_a   1.000
_cell.length_b   1.000
_cell.length_c   1.000
_cell.angle_alpha   90.00
_cell.angle_beta   90.00
_cell.angle_gamma   90.00
#
_symmetry.space_group_name_H-M   'P 1'
#
loop_
_entity.id
_entity.type
_entity.pdbx_description
1 polymer ?
#
loop_
_entity_poly.entity_id
_entity_poly.type
_entity_poly.pdbx_seq_one_letter_code
_entity_poly.pdbx_strand_id
1 'polypeptide(L)'
;MSVTSEVESLLTTVSSLYVGNMPSTPDNCVCIYNTGGYPRSLSGTELEEPTFQIRVRNSSYSTGEALCNTINNLLHGHTTTKLLMIENQSGILDLGRDELNRQEWSMNYRCYFRQ
;
A
#
# COMPACT_ATOMS: atom_id res chain seq x y z
N MET A 1 -3.19 -16.25 -5.37
CA MET A 1 -3.08 -14.81 -5.71
C MET A 1 -2.73 -14.03 -4.46
N SER A 2 -1.75 -13.17 -4.52
CA SER A 2 -1.30 -12.41 -3.35
C SER A 2 -1.98 -11.04 -3.31
N VAL A 3 -2.12 -10.51 -2.08
CA VAL A 3 -2.68 -9.16 -1.90
C VAL A 3 -1.80 -8.11 -2.56
N THR A 4 -0.47 -8.29 -2.52
CA THR A 4 0.45 -7.31 -3.11
C THR A 4 0.31 -7.23 -4.62
N SER A 5 0.09 -8.35 -5.32
CA SER A 5 -0.12 -8.31 -6.76
C SER A 5 -1.48 -7.70 -7.14
N GLU A 6 -2.51 -7.90 -6.32
CA GLU A 6 -3.80 -7.25 -6.54
C GLU A 6 -3.68 -5.73 -6.37
N VAL A 7 -3.00 -5.29 -5.32
CA VAL A 7 -2.79 -3.86 -5.07
C VAL A 7 -1.94 -3.24 -6.16
N GLU A 8 -0.89 -3.94 -6.60
CA GLU A 8 -0.04 -3.48 -7.69
C GLU A 8 -0.87 -3.22 -8.96
N SER A 9 -1.83 -4.09 -9.26
CA SER A 9 -2.67 -3.93 -10.44
C SER A 9 -3.60 -2.71 -10.34
N LEU A 10 -3.92 -2.25 -9.13
CA LEU A 10 -4.74 -1.07 -8.91
C LEU A 10 -3.94 0.24 -9.02
N LEU A 11 -2.62 0.15 -8.90
CA LEU A 11 -1.74 1.31 -8.88
C LEU A 11 -0.92 1.46 -10.18
N THR A 12 -1.51 1.05 -11.31
CA THR A 12 -0.81 1.06 -12.60
C THR A 12 -0.40 2.47 -13.07
N THR A 13 -1.06 3.52 -12.55
CA THR A 13 -0.72 4.90 -12.89
C THR A 13 0.41 5.46 -12.03
N VAL A 14 0.84 4.73 -11.01
CA VAL A 14 1.92 5.15 -10.12
C VAL A 14 3.25 4.73 -10.73
N SER A 15 4.15 5.69 -10.93
CA SER A 15 5.48 5.40 -11.47
C SER A 15 6.43 4.95 -10.36
N SER A 16 7.45 4.19 -10.74
CA SER A 16 8.47 3.68 -9.81
C SER A 16 7.85 2.90 -8.65
N LEU A 17 6.96 1.97 -8.98
CA LEU A 17 6.27 1.13 -8.00
C LEU A 17 7.04 -0.18 -7.83
N TYR A 18 7.31 -0.54 -6.58
CA TYR A 18 8.06 -1.74 -6.20
C TYR A 18 7.26 -2.56 -5.20
N VAL A 19 7.58 -3.84 -5.10
CA VAL A 19 6.91 -4.75 -4.17
C VAL A 19 7.97 -5.43 -3.30
N GLY A 20 7.79 -5.34 -1.99
CA GLY A 20 8.61 -6.06 -1.02
C GLY A 20 9.96 -5.46 -0.69
N ASN A 21 10.47 -4.57 -1.50
CA ASN A 21 11.76 -3.95 -1.27
C ASN A 21 11.82 -2.56 -1.91
N MET A 22 12.09 -1.54 -1.10
CA MET A 22 12.24 -0.18 -1.59
C MET A 22 13.71 0.06 -1.95
N PRO A 23 14.02 0.23 -3.24
CA PRO A 23 15.41 0.41 -3.64
C PRO A 23 15.96 1.77 -3.21
N SER A 24 17.29 1.89 -3.17
CA SER A 24 17.94 3.17 -2.83
C SER A 24 17.79 4.21 -3.94
N THR A 25 17.55 3.76 -5.17
CA THR A 25 17.27 4.63 -6.33
C THR A 25 16.09 4.06 -7.11
N PRO A 26 15.27 4.90 -7.74
CA PRO A 26 15.30 6.38 -7.77
C PRO A 26 14.90 6.99 -6.42
N ASP A 27 15.16 8.29 -6.25
CA ASP A 27 14.77 9.00 -5.02
C ASP A 27 13.26 8.95 -4.78
N ASN A 28 12.50 9.13 -5.83
CA ASN A 28 11.03 9.14 -5.76
C ASN A 28 10.51 7.76 -6.14
N CYS A 29 9.91 7.07 -5.19
CA CYS A 29 9.38 5.74 -5.44
C CYS A 29 8.28 5.39 -4.45
N VAL A 30 7.56 4.31 -4.76
CA VAL A 30 6.48 3.77 -3.93
C VAL A 30 6.74 2.28 -3.77
N CYS A 31 6.52 1.75 -2.59
CA CYS A 31 6.69 0.32 -2.34
C CYS A 31 5.49 -0.27 -1.60
N ILE A 32 5.08 -1.46 -2.00
CA ILE A 32 4.01 -2.22 -1.37
C ILE A 32 4.65 -3.32 -0.52
N TYR A 33 4.31 -3.37 0.77
CA TYR A 33 4.77 -4.41 1.68
C TYR A 33 3.61 -5.24 2.17
N ASN A 34 3.76 -6.56 2.17
CA ASN A 34 2.83 -7.45 2.83
C ASN A 34 3.12 -7.42 4.33
N THR A 35 2.12 -7.10 5.13
CA THR A 35 2.27 -7.04 6.59
C THR A 35 1.53 -8.17 7.30
N GLY A 36 1.03 -9.16 6.55
CA GLY A 36 0.38 -10.34 7.10
C GLY A 36 -1.12 -10.19 7.20
N GLY A 37 -1.62 -9.88 8.38
CA GLY A 37 -3.04 -9.83 8.68
C GLY A 37 -3.54 -11.13 9.31
N TYR A 38 -4.83 -11.36 9.26
CA TYR A 38 -5.43 -12.56 9.83
C TYR A 38 -5.37 -13.71 8.83
N PRO A 39 -5.07 -14.94 9.31
CA PRO A 39 -5.04 -16.10 8.44
C PRO A 39 -6.45 -16.47 7.97
N ARG A 40 -6.48 -17.31 6.94
CA ARG A 40 -7.73 -17.86 6.44
C ARG A 40 -8.46 -18.62 7.54
N SER A 41 -9.77 -18.44 7.61
CA SER A 41 -10.59 -19.08 8.65
C SER A 41 -10.60 -20.59 8.50
N LEU A 42 -10.45 -21.31 9.62
CA LEU A 42 -10.57 -22.76 9.66
C LEU A 42 -12.01 -23.23 9.62
N SER A 43 -12.97 -22.32 9.80
CA SER A 43 -14.40 -22.69 9.81
C SER A 43 -14.98 -22.83 8.40
N GLY A 44 -14.16 -22.78 7.36
CA GLY A 44 -14.60 -23.00 6.00
C GLY A 44 -15.05 -21.77 5.25
N THR A 45 -14.91 -20.57 5.84
CA THR A 45 -15.15 -19.33 5.11
C THR A 45 -14.00 -19.11 4.15
N GLU A 46 -14.32 -18.54 3.00
CA GLU A 46 -13.30 -18.25 1.99
C GLU A 46 -12.73 -16.83 2.13
N LEU A 47 -12.97 -16.19 3.27
CA LEU A 47 -12.52 -14.84 3.53
C LEU A 47 -11.16 -14.83 4.18
N GLU A 48 -10.31 -13.93 3.69
CA GLU A 48 -9.05 -13.58 4.32
C GLU A 48 -9.07 -12.10 4.64
N GLU A 49 -8.32 -11.72 5.67
CA GLU A 49 -8.18 -10.30 6.04
C GLU A 49 -6.69 -9.93 6.01
N PRO A 50 -6.06 -9.95 4.84
CA PRO A 50 -4.65 -9.57 4.75
C PRO A 50 -4.47 -8.08 4.98
N THR A 51 -3.30 -7.72 5.47
CA THR A 51 -2.91 -6.32 5.62
C THR A 51 -1.70 -6.04 4.74
N PHE A 52 -1.58 -4.80 4.32
CA PHE A 52 -0.41 -4.36 3.57
C PHE A 52 -0.08 -2.93 3.93
N GLN A 53 1.15 -2.54 3.62
CA GLN A 53 1.62 -1.18 3.85
C GLN A 53 2.10 -0.59 2.53
N ILE A 54 1.73 0.66 2.29
CA ILE A 54 2.29 1.45 1.19
C ILE A 54 3.31 2.40 1.79
N ARG A 55 4.53 2.39 1.28
CA ARG A 55 5.55 3.37 1.60
C ARG A 55 5.79 4.26 0.41
N VAL A 56 5.83 5.56 0.66
CA VAL A 56 6.11 6.57 -0.37
C VAL A 56 7.36 7.31 0.04
N ARG A 57 8.29 7.48 -0.90
CA ARG A 57 9.50 8.28 -0.70
C ARG A 57 9.59 9.30 -1.81
N ASN A 58 9.86 10.55 -1.45
CA ASN A 58 9.95 11.63 -2.42
C ASN A 58 10.87 12.73 -1.90
N SER A 59 11.65 13.32 -2.80
CA SER A 59 12.53 14.42 -2.44
C SER A 59 11.75 15.71 -2.17
N SER A 60 10.55 15.84 -2.73
CA SER A 60 9.68 16.99 -2.53
C SER A 60 8.54 16.61 -1.57
N TYR A 61 8.40 17.33 -0.47
CA TYR A 61 7.35 17.08 0.51
C TYR A 61 5.96 17.24 -0.09
N SER A 62 5.71 18.35 -0.77
CA SER A 62 4.38 18.61 -1.34
C SER A 62 4.00 17.60 -2.41
N THR A 63 4.95 17.22 -3.27
CA THR A 63 4.72 16.22 -4.31
C THR A 63 4.43 14.85 -3.71
N GLY A 64 5.22 14.46 -2.71
CA GLY A 64 5.03 13.17 -2.03
C GLY A 64 3.73 13.09 -1.28
N GLU A 65 3.35 14.16 -0.58
CA GLU A 65 2.09 14.21 0.14
C GLU A 65 0.89 14.11 -0.81
N ALA A 66 0.95 14.81 -1.93
CA ALA A 66 -0.09 14.72 -2.96
C ALA A 66 -0.19 13.32 -3.53
N LEU A 67 0.95 12.64 -3.74
CA LEU A 67 0.97 11.25 -4.21
C LEU A 67 0.34 10.31 -3.18
N CYS A 68 0.61 10.51 -1.89
CA CYS A 68 -0.02 9.73 -0.83
C CYS A 68 -1.54 9.87 -0.88
N ASN A 69 -2.04 11.08 -1.04
CA ASN A 69 -3.49 11.31 -1.14
C ASN A 69 -4.08 10.64 -2.39
N THR A 70 -3.38 10.71 -3.51
CA THR A 70 -3.81 10.06 -4.75
C THR A 70 -3.90 8.54 -4.55
N ILE A 71 -2.88 7.93 -3.96
CA ILE A 71 -2.86 6.49 -3.71
C ILE A 71 -4.00 6.12 -2.75
N ASN A 72 -4.19 6.88 -1.68
CA ASN A 72 -5.27 6.60 -0.74
C ASN A 72 -6.64 6.69 -1.39
N ASN A 73 -6.84 7.66 -2.28
CA ASN A 73 -8.10 7.79 -3.02
C ASN A 73 -8.34 6.62 -3.96
N LEU A 74 -7.27 6.02 -4.51
CA LEU A 74 -7.40 4.85 -5.36
C LEU A 74 -7.71 3.58 -4.58
N LEU A 75 -7.21 3.46 -3.35
CA LEU A 75 -7.28 2.23 -2.58
C LEU A 75 -8.42 2.19 -1.57
N HIS A 76 -8.61 3.26 -0.81
CA HIS A 76 -9.59 3.24 0.27
C HIS A 76 -11.01 3.09 -0.28
N GLY A 77 -11.71 2.07 0.20
CA GLY A 77 -13.06 1.80 -0.24
C GLY A 77 -13.17 1.07 -1.58
N HIS A 78 -12.04 0.73 -2.21
CA HIS A 78 -12.05 0.04 -3.51
C HIS A 78 -12.58 -1.38 -3.35
N THR A 79 -13.40 -1.82 -4.31
CA THR A 79 -13.95 -3.17 -4.33
C THR A 79 -13.80 -3.80 -5.71
N THR A 80 -13.58 -5.12 -5.73
CA THR A 80 -13.61 -5.92 -6.96
C THR A 80 -14.35 -7.23 -6.65
N THR A 81 -14.42 -8.13 -7.63
CA THR A 81 -15.07 -9.43 -7.42
C THR A 81 -14.43 -10.23 -6.30
N LYS A 82 -13.10 -10.24 -6.22
CA LYS A 82 -12.36 -10.99 -5.19
C LYS A 82 -11.98 -10.12 -4.00
N LEU A 83 -11.66 -8.87 -4.25
CA LEU A 83 -11.28 -7.92 -3.23
C LEU A 83 -12.52 -7.18 -2.78
N LEU A 84 -13.12 -7.64 -1.66
CA LEU A 84 -14.40 -7.11 -1.22
C LEU A 84 -14.31 -5.67 -0.74
N MET A 85 -13.19 -5.29 -0.13
CA MET A 85 -12.97 -3.91 0.31
C MET A 85 -11.51 -3.72 0.71
N ILE A 86 -10.99 -2.53 0.47
CA ILE A 86 -9.73 -2.06 1.06
C ILE A 86 -10.05 -0.93 2.02
N GLU A 87 -9.51 -1.02 3.23
CA GLU A 87 -9.77 -0.03 4.27
C GLU A 87 -8.46 0.54 4.78
N ASN A 88 -8.34 1.88 4.77
CA ASN A 88 -7.20 2.55 5.36
C ASN A 88 -7.29 2.46 6.88
N GLN A 89 -6.21 2.00 7.53
CA GLN A 89 -6.17 1.73 8.96
C GLN A 89 -5.45 2.80 9.77
N SER A 90 -4.58 3.59 9.14
CA SER A 90 -3.68 4.46 9.89
C SER A 90 -3.66 5.91 9.43
N GLY A 91 -4.34 6.24 8.32
CA GLY A 91 -4.12 7.53 7.68
C GLY A 91 -2.73 7.59 7.05
N ILE A 92 -2.27 8.78 6.74
CA ILE A 92 -0.96 9.03 6.13
C ILE A 92 0.00 9.42 7.24
N LEU A 93 0.98 8.58 7.51
CA LEU A 93 1.96 8.81 8.58
C LEU A 93 3.25 9.37 8.00
N ASP A 94 3.64 10.55 8.49
CA ASP A 94 4.92 11.19 8.14
C ASP A 94 6.04 10.48 8.93
N LEU A 95 6.99 9.90 8.22
CA LEU A 95 8.11 9.17 8.83
C LEU A 95 9.38 10.02 8.94
N GLY A 96 9.34 11.26 8.47
CA GLY A 96 10.51 12.12 8.46
C GLY A 96 11.40 11.86 7.24
N ARG A 97 12.63 12.37 7.31
CA ARG A 97 13.58 12.27 6.21
C ARG A 97 14.62 11.20 6.47
N ASP A 98 15.06 10.53 5.40
CA ASP A 98 16.11 9.53 5.49
C ASP A 98 17.51 10.18 5.43
N GLU A 99 18.56 9.36 5.41
CA GLU A 99 19.95 9.82 5.41
C GLU A 99 20.29 10.66 4.17
N LEU A 100 19.58 10.44 3.06
CA LEU A 100 19.78 11.20 1.82
C LEU A 100 18.80 12.35 1.70
N ASN A 101 18.17 12.74 2.81
CA ASN A 101 17.26 13.88 2.89
C ASN A 101 16.00 13.70 2.03
N ARG A 102 15.54 12.47 1.85
CA ARG A 102 14.30 12.17 1.15
C ARG A 102 13.20 11.91 2.16
N GLN A 103 12.04 12.52 1.97
CA GLN A 103 10.91 12.36 2.86
C GLN A 103 10.21 11.03 2.62
N GLU A 104 9.78 10.37 3.69
CA GLU A 104 9.04 9.11 3.61
C GLU A 104 7.71 9.21 4.35
N TRP A 105 6.73 8.47 3.84
CA TRP A 105 5.41 8.31 4.46
C TRP A 105 5.03 6.84 4.43
N SER A 106 4.15 6.45 5.35
CA SER A 106 3.54 5.12 5.31
C SER A 106 2.03 5.20 5.47
N MET A 107 1.34 4.25 4.85
CA MET A 107 -0.10 4.09 4.97
C MET A 107 -0.37 2.60 5.15
N ASN A 108 -1.15 2.26 6.16
CA ASN A 108 -1.47 0.86 6.44
C ASN A 108 -2.92 0.58 6.05
N TYR A 109 -3.13 -0.57 5.43
CA TYR A 109 -4.42 -0.98 4.90
C TYR A 109 -4.77 -2.39 5.32
N ARG A 110 -6.06 -2.65 5.46
CA ARG A 110 -6.62 -3.99 5.61
C ARG A 110 -7.50 -4.26 4.41
N CYS A 111 -7.43 -5.48 3.90
CA CYS A 111 -8.31 -5.93 2.85
C CYS A 111 -9.23 -7.04 3.37
N TYR A 112 -10.37 -7.17 2.71
CA TYR A 112 -11.26 -8.31 2.88
C TYR A 112 -11.25 -9.02 1.52
N PHE A 113 -10.67 -10.21 1.50
CA PHE A 113 -10.32 -10.89 0.26
C PHE A 113 -11.05 -12.22 0.19
N ARG A 114 -11.71 -12.49 -0.94
CA ARG A 114 -12.40 -13.75 -1.18
C ARG A 114 -11.51 -14.65 -2.03
N GLN A 115 -11.32 -15.86 -1.56
CA GLN A 115 -10.56 -16.88 -2.31
C GLN A 115 -11.30 -17.34 -3.57
#